data_f86f5a8b8a2ca357a2fd984589b2febe
#
_entry.id   f86f5a8b8a2ca357a2fd984589b2febe
#
_cell.length_a   1.000
_cell.length_b   1.000
_cell.length_c   1.000
_cell.angle_alpha   90.00
_cell.angle_beta   90.00
_cell.angle_gamma   90.00
#
_symmetry.space_group_name_H-M   'P 1'
#
loop_
_entity.id
_entity.type
_entity.pdbx_description
1 polymer ?
#
loop_
_entity_poly.entity_id
_entity_poly.type
_entity_poly.pdbx_seq_one_letter_code
_entity_poly.pdbx_strand_id
1 'polypeptide(L)'
;IPDYGVVCKGEWEGKEVLGMRLTWNKRYITLAPVATVLGLAFKLRDPEGLLGDKEDLGITCALIPADVKGVEIGNRHFPLNVPFQNGPTRGKDIFVPIDFIIGGEKMAGQGWRMLVECLSVGRGITLPSNSTGGIKSAAMATGAYSRIRRQFKQPIGHMEGVEEPLARLGGNAYVMDAASNLTVAGIDLGEKPSVISAIVKYHC
;
A
#
# COMPACT_ATOMS: atom_id res chain seq x y z
N ILE A 1 -6.07 4.60 14.44
CA ILE A 1 -4.70 4.06 14.28
C ILE A 1 -4.14 3.91 15.69
N PRO A 2 -3.72 2.70 16.08
CA PRO A 2 -3.15 2.47 17.40
C PRO A 2 -1.71 3.01 17.55
N ASP A 3 -1.03 3.26 16.42
CA ASP A 3 0.33 3.77 16.41
C ASP A 3 0.34 5.27 16.69
N TYR A 4 1.20 5.71 17.59
CA TYR A 4 1.26 7.11 18.01
C TYR A 4 2.69 7.56 18.28
N GLY A 5 2.88 8.87 18.26
CA GLY A 5 4.09 9.55 18.67
C GLY A 5 3.75 10.72 19.58
N VAL A 6 4.66 11.06 20.48
CA VAL A 6 4.58 12.21 21.36
C VAL A 6 5.82 13.06 21.15
N VAL A 7 5.63 14.34 20.84
CA VAL A 7 6.72 15.31 20.71
C VAL A 7 7.35 15.54 22.07
N CYS A 8 8.66 15.51 22.14
CA CYS A 8 9.42 15.74 23.37
C CYS A 8 10.87 16.09 23.06
N LYS A 9 11.59 16.59 24.05
CA LYS A 9 13.05 16.68 23.99
C LYS A 9 13.69 15.37 24.42
N GLY A 10 14.83 15.04 23.85
CA GLY A 10 15.58 13.84 24.19
C GLY A 10 16.99 13.88 23.63
N GLU A 11 17.77 12.88 24.00
CA GLU A 11 19.17 12.75 23.55
C GLU A 11 19.26 11.93 22.26
N TRP A 12 19.96 12.49 21.26
CA TRP A 12 20.32 11.81 20.04
C TRP A 12 21.78 12.10 19.69
N GLU A 13 22.60 11.05 19.56
CA GLU A 13 24.03 11.17 19.27
C GLU A 13 24.78 12.10 20.24
N GLY A 14 24.41 12.02 21.54
CA GLY A 14 25.05 12.81 22.59
C GLY A 14 24.63 14.28 22.67
N LYS A 15 23.56 14.66 21.95
CA LYS A 15 23.01 16.04 21.98
C LYS A 15 21.53 15.98 22.35
N GLU A 16 21.11 16.99 23.13
CA GLU A 16 19.68 17.21 23.34
C GLU A 16 19.07 17.82 22.08
N VAL A 17 18.05 17.17 21.55
CA VAL A 17 17.34 17.61 20.35
C VAL A 17 15.82 17.52 20.58
N LEU A 18 15.08 18.31 19.79
CA LEU A 18 13.65 18.13 19.65
C LEU A 18 13.40 16.85 18.85
N GLY A 19 12.50 16.01 19.33
CA GLY A 19 12.21 14.74 18.72
C GLY A 19 10.82 14.24 19.07
N MET A 20 10.62 12.97 18.90
CA MET A 20 9.36 12.31 19.20
C MET A 20 9.59 10.88 19.73
N ARG A 21 8.77 10.46 20.66
CA ARG A 21 8.72 9.07 21.16
C ARG A 21 7.62 8.33 20.43
N LEU A 22 8.00 7.28 19.73
CA LEU A 22 7.13 6.51 18.85
C LEU A 22 6.80 5.14 19.44
N THR A 23 5.53 4.77 19.37
CA THR A 23 5.06 3.40 19.68
C THR A 23 4.20 2.90 18.53
N TRP A 24 4.55 1.73 17.99
CA TRP A 24 3.80 1.13 16.88
C TRP A 24 3.85 -0.40 16.92
N ASN A 25 2.86 -1.02 16.24
CA ASN A 25 2.80 -2.46 16.03
C ASN A 25 2.15 -2.74 14.67
N LYS A 26 2.95 -2.84 13.64
CA LYS A 26 2.49 -3.07 12.26
C LYS A 26 2.69 -4.53 11.87
N ARG A 27 1.73 -5.09 11.12
CA ARG A 27 1.65 -6.54 10.87
C ARG A 27 2.22 -6.97 9.53
N TYR A 28 1.83 -6.30 8.45
CA TYR A 28 2.11 -6.72 7.07
C TYR A 28 2.83 -5.62 6.32
N ILE A 29 4.12 -5.47 6.59
CA ILE A 29 4.92 -4.41 5.99
C ILE A 29 5.79 -4.98 4.89
N THR A 30 5.52 -4.52 3.67
CA THR A 30 6.29 -4.85 2.48
C THR A 30 7.75 -4.45 2.67
N LEU A 31 8.65 -5.36 2.32
CA LEU A 31 10.10 -5.24 2.45
C LEU A 31 10.66 -5.10 3.87
N ALA A 32 9.83 -5.09 4.92
CA ALA A 32 10.31 -4.98 6.30
C ALA A 32 11.48 -5.93 6.64
N PRO A 33 11.46 -7.22 6.25
CA PRO A 33 12.53 -8.16 6.57
C PRO A 33 13.92 -7.79 6.02
N VAL A 34 13.97 -6.92 5.02
CA VAL A 34 15.21 -6.48 4.34
C VAL A 34 15.38 -4.97 4.34
N ALA A 35 14.51 -4.24 5.04
CA ALA A 35 14.53 -2.79 5.07
C ALA A 35 15.66 -2.25 5.92
N THR A 36 16.37 -1.24 5.42
CA THR A 36 17.30 -0.41 6.19
C THR A 36 16.64 0.84 6.75
N VAL A 37 15.51 1.25 6.13
CA VAL A 37 14.68 2.39 6.55
C VAL A 37 13.22 1.97 6.52
N LEU A 38 12.49 2.31 7.57
CA LEU A 38 11.07 2.05 7.71
C LEU A 38 10.27 3.33 7.46
N GLY A 39 9.35 3.32 6.51
CA GLY A 39 8.32 4.34 6.36
C GLY A 39 7.21 4.10 7.39
N LEU A 40 7.02 5.02 8.32
CA LEU A 40 6.07 4.89 9.41
C LEU A 40 5.03 6.00 9.38
N ALA A 41 3.74 5.64 9.46
CA ALA A 41 2.63 6.56 9.65
C ALA A 41 2.01 6.33 11.04
N PHE A 42 1.82 7.39 11.81
CA PHE A 42 1.34 7.36 13.19
C PHE A 42 0.59 8.65 13.53
N LYS A 43 -0.19 8.66 14.60
CA LYS A 43 -0.77 9.89 15.14
C LYS A 43 0.26 10.62 16.01
N LEU A 44 0.57 11.86 15.65
CA LEU A 44 1.50 12.69 16.43
C LEU A 44 0.73 13.61 17.36
N ARG A 45 1.18 13.68 18.61
CA ARG A 45 0.66 14.57 19.66
C ARG A 45 1.78 15.44 20.21
N ASP A 46 1.42 16.66 20.56
CA ASP A 46 2.31 17.66 21.15
C ASP A 46 1.68 18.25 22.42
N PRO A 47 1.63 17.50 23.54
CA PRO A 47 0.99 17.96 24.75
C PRO A 47 1.73 19.11 25.45
N GLU A 48 3.01 19.32 25.14
CA GLU A 48 3.83 20.38 25.71
C GLU A 48 3.88 21.65 24.83
N GLY A 49 3.25 21.62 23.65
CA GLY A 49 3.22 22.77 22.72
C GLY A 49 4.59 23.13 22.16
N LEU A 50 5.47 22.16 21.95
CA LEU A 50 6.84 22.38 21.42
C LEU A 50 6.86 22.72 19.94
N LEU A 51 5.79 22.39 19.21
CA LEU A 51 5.60 22.67 17.78
C LEU A 51 4.50 23.72 17.53
N GLY A 52 3.79 24.14 18.56
CA GLY A 52 2.70 25.13 18.48
C GLY A 52 1.53 24.83 19.40
N ASP A 53 0.42 25.53 19.23
CA ASP A 53 -0.72 25.49 20.16
C ASP A 53 -1.63 24.27 20.03
N LYS A 54 -1.39 23.40 19.04
CA LYS A 54 -2.25 22.28 18.73
C LYS A 54 -1.71 20.97 19.32
N GLU A 55 -2.42 20.37 20.28
CA GLU A 55 -2.02 19.11 20.90
C GLU A 55 -2.11 17.90 19.95
N ASP A 56 -3.23 17.70 19.25
CA ASP A 56 -3.37 16.60 18.25
C ASP A 56 -3.00 17.13 16.87
N LEU A 57 -1.78 16.84 16.45
CA LEU A 57 -1.27 17.25 15.13
C LEU A 57 -1.84 16.41 14.00
N GLY A 58 -2.30 15.18 14.30
CA GLY A 58 -2.85 14.27 13.31
C GLY A 58 -1.85 13.25 12.76
N ILE A 59 -2.22 12.60 11.65
CA ILE A 59 -1.38 11.57 11.03
C ILE A 59 -0.12 12.22 10.46
N THR A 60 1.02 11.71 10.87
CA THR A 60 2.36 12.14 10.47
C THR A 60 3.12 10.96 9.87
N CYS A 61 3.94 11.21 8.87
CA CYS A 61 4.79 10.22 8.23
C CYS A 61 6.26 10.52 8.52
N ALA A 62 7.03 9.51 8.90
CA ALA A 62 8.45 9.62 9.16
C ALA A 62 9.24 8.46 8.55
N LEU A 63 10.53 8.69 8.31
CA LEU A 63 11.49 7.67 7.91
C LEU A 63 12.35 7.31 9.11
N ILE A 64 12.26 6.07 9.57
CA ILE A 64 12.95 5.57 10.75
C ILE A 64 14.00 4.56 10.31
N PRO A 65 15.30 4.76 10.61
CA PRO A 65 16.32 3.74 10.38
C PRO A 65 15.96 2.44 11.11
N ALA A 66 16.12 1.32 10.43
CA ALA A 66 15.71 0.01 10.97
C ALA A 66 16.61 -0.47 12.12
N ASP A 67 17.81 0.08 12.26
CA ASP A 67 18.81 -0.22 13.28
C ASP A 67 18.71 0.65 14.54
N VAL A 68 17.76 1.58 14.62
CA VAL A 68 17.50 2.35 15.84
C VAL A 68 17.20 1.38 16.98
N LYS A 69 17.89 1.59 18.10
CA LYS A 69 17.75 0.73 19.29
C LYS A 69 16.31 0.60 19.74
N GLY A 70 15.82 -0.63 19.82
CA GLY A 70 14.45 -0.96 20.22
C GLY A 70 13.46 -1.10 19.06
N VAL A 71 13.88 -0.83 17.82
CA VAL A 71 13.12 -1.24 16.62
C VAL A 71 13.25 -2.74 16.44
N GLU A 72 12.11 -3.41 16.31
CA GLU A 72 12.03 -4.85 16.08
C GLU A 72 11.43 -5.13 14.71
N ILE A 73 12.15 -5.92 13.91
CA ILE A 73 11.65 -6.52 12.69
C ILE A 73 11.40 -8.00 12.98
N GLY A 74 10.15 -8.43 12.86
CA GLY A 74 9.76 -9.80 13.15
C GLY A 74 9.98 -10.76 11.97
N ASN A 75 9.55 -11.99 12.15
CA ASN A 75 9.71 -13.04 11.17
C ASN A 75 8.95 -12.73 9.88
N ARG A 76 9.56 -13.08 8.75
CA ARG A 76 8.94 -12.97 7.44
C ARG A 76 7.64 -13.77 7.37
N HIS A 77 6.61 -13.19 6.79
CA HIS A 77 5.40 -13.89 6.39
C HIS A 77 5.58 -14.58 5.02
N PHE A 78 4.77 -15.62 4.79
CA PHE A 78 4.74 -16.37 3.52
C PHE A 78 3.32 -16.32 2.91
N PRO A 79 2.85 -15.15 2.45
CA PRO A 79 1.51 -15.03 1.91
C PRO A 79 1.38 -15.90 0.66
N LEU A 80 0.41 -16.83 0.68
CA LEU A 80 0.19 -17.82 -0.40
C LEU A 80 1.46 -18.56 -0.84
N ASN A 81 2.44 -18.68 0.04
CA ASN A 81 3.75 -19.30 -0.23
C ASN A 81 4.53 -18.69 -1.40
N VAL A 82 4.27 -17.42 -1.74
CA VAL A 82 5.04 -16.69 -2.73
C VAL A 82 6.30 -16.07 -2.12
N PRO A 83 7.39 -15.83 -2.90
CA PRO A 83 8.65 -15.26 -2.41
C PRO A 83 8.55 -13.75 -2.20
N PHE A 84 7.53 -13.30 -1.50
CA PHE A 84 7.26 -11.90 -1.21
C PHE A 84 7.80 -11.51 0.16
N GLN A 85 8.70 -10.51 0.21
CA GLN A 85 9.26 -10.01 1.45
C GLN A 85 8.23 -9.15 2.19
N ASN A 86 7.69 -9.69 3.27
CA ASN A 86 6.66 -9.07 4.08
C ASN A 86 6.83 -9.52 5.53
N GLY A 87 6.69 -8.61 6.47
CA GLY A 87 6.84 -8.95 7.89
C GLY A 87 6.32 -7.86 8.82
N PRO A 88 6.21 -8.16 10.12
CA PRO A 88 5.80 -7.19 11.11
C PRO A 88 6.96 -6.31 11.55
N THR A 89 6.64 -5.09 11.99
CA THR A 89 7.59 -4.19 12.66
C THR A 89 6.97 -3.66 13.94
N ARG A 90 7.79 -3.46 14.97
CA ARG A 90 7.36 -2.95 16.26
C ARG A 90 8.39 -1.98 16.81
N GLY A 91 7.91 -1.05 17.62
CA GLY A 91 8.71 -0.18 18.44
C GLY A 91 7.88 0.26 19.64
N LYS A 92 8.50 0.36 20.80
CA LYS A 92 7.85 0.85 22.00
C LYS A 92 8.70 1.96 22.60
N ASP A 93 8.13 3.17 22.66
CA ASP A 93 8.78 4.35 23.24
C ASP A 93 10.14 4.69 22.60
N ILE A 94 10.23 4.55 21.29
CA ILE A 94 11.47 4.79 20.51
C ILE A 94 11.63 6.28 20.29
N PHE A 95 12.71 6.87 20.81
CA PHE A 95 13.03 8.27 20.56
C PHE A 95 13.73 8.42 19.20
N VAL A 96 13.26 9.38 18.42
CA VAL A 96 13.89 9.81 17.15
C VAL A 96 13.78 11.33 16.98
N PRO A 97 14.75 11.98 16.30
CA PRO A 97 14.68 13.40 16.00
C PRO A 97 13.43 13.79 15.21
N ILE A 98 12.95 15.02 15.39
CA ILE A 98 11.80 15.55 14.66
C ILE A 98 12.08 15.65 13.15
N ASP A 99 13.33 15.84 12.75
CA ASP A 99 13.75 15.91 11.34
C ASP A 99 13.55 14.61 10.56
N PHE A 100 13.23 13.51 11.24
CA PHE A 100 12.85 12.25 10.58
C PHE A 100 11.45 12.30 9.98
N ILE A 101 10.65 13.33 10.30
CA ILE A 101 9.37 13.59 9.62
C ILE A 101 9.65 13.89 8.15
N ILE A 102 8.92 13.23 7.26
CA ILE A 102 9.02 13.46 5.81
C ILE A 102 8.64 14.93 5.50
N GLY A 103 9.60 15.69 4.98
CA GLY A 103 9.45 17.11 4.72
C GLY A 103 9.67 18.03 5.93
N GLY A 104 10.14 17.45 7.07
CA GLY A 104 10.51 18.15 8.28
C GLY A 104 9.34 18.55 9.18
N GLU A 105 9.62 19.25 10.24
CA GLU A 105 8.70 19.65 11.31
C GLU A 105 7.38 20.27 10.78
N LYS A 106 7.46 21.18 9.81
CA LYS A 106 6.29 21.84 9.20
C LYS A 106 5.30 20.91 8.52
N MET A 107 5.70 19.67 8.26
CA MET A 107 4.88 18.64 7.65
C MET A 107 4.25 17.69 8.69
N ALA A 108 4.43 17.96 9.98
CA ALA A 108 3.72 17.28 11.05
C ALA A 108 2.20 17.38 10.82
N GLY A 109 1.48 16.28 10.94
CA GLY A 109 0.04 16.20 10.71
C GLY A 109 -0.41 16.14 9.23
N GLN A 110 0.50 16.26 8.26
CA GLN A 110 0.17 16.21 6.83
C GLN A 110 0.26 14.79 6.22
N GLY A 111 0.53 13.79 7.04
CA GLY A 111 0.78 12.42 6.58
C GLY A 111 -0.39 11.79 5.86
N TRP A 112 -1.63 12.07 6.25
CA TRP A 112 -2.79 11.54 5.54
C TRP A 112 -2.86 12.02 4.09
N ARG A 113 -2.65 13.31 3.87
CA ARG A 113 -2.60 13.89 2.52
C ARG A 113 -1.49 13.26 1.69
N MET A 114 -0.28 13.14 2.26
CA MET A 114 0.86 12.49 1.58
C MET A 114 0.52 11.06 1.17
N LEU A 115 -0.05 10.27 2.07
CA LEU A 115 -0.42 8.87 1.78
C LEU A 115 -1.46 8.78 0.67
N VAL A 116 -2.51 9.62 0.72
CA VAL A 116 -3.58 9.58 -0.29
C VAL A 116 -3.04 10.02 -1.66
N GLU A 117 -2.27 11.09 -1.73
CA GLU A 117 -1.71 11.58 -3.00
C GLU A 117 -0.75 10.57 -3.63
N CYS A 118 0.14 9.96 -2.85
CA CYS A 118 1.11 8.98 -3.37
C CYS A 118 0.45 7.62 -3.72
N LEU A 119 -0.47 7.14 -2.88
CA LEU A 119 -1.09 5.82 -3.09
C LEU A 119 -2.19 5.82 -4.15
N SER A 120 -2.79 6.98 -4.47
CA SER A 120 -3.85 7.07 -5.49
C SER A 120 -3.34 6.68 -6.88
N VAL A 121 -2.12 7.03 -7.22
CA VAL A 121 -1.48 6.66 -8.49
C VAL A 121 -1.33 5.13 -8.58
N GLY A 122 -0.74 4.49 -7.58
CA GLY A 122 -0.63 3.03 -7.53
C GLY A 122 -1.98 2.33 -7.56
N ARG A 123 -2.98 2.88 -6.88
CA ARG A 123 -4.35 2.36 -6.85
C ARG A 123 -5.03 2.43 -8.23
N GLY A 124 -4.81 3.50 -8.97
CA GLY A 124 -5.41 3.70 -10.29
C GLY A 124 -4.68 2.99 -11.44
N ILE A 125 -3.40 2.69 -11.28
CA ILE A 125 -2.56 2.13 -12.34
C ILE A 125 -2.12 0.70 -12.03
N THR A 126 -1.28 0.51 -11.01
CA THR A 126 -0.57 -0.76 -10.81
C THR A 126 -1.49 -1.91 -10.43
N LEU A 127 -2.44 -1.67 -9.52
CA LEU A 127 -3.37 -2.70 -9.08
C LEU A 127 -4.34 -3.12 -10.20
N PRO A 128 -5.04 -2.19 -10.89
CA PRO A 128 -5.90 -2.53 -12.02
C PRO A 128 -5.14 -3.21 -13.16
N SER A 129 -3.94 -2.74 -13.50
CA SER A 129 -3.12 -3.34 -14.56
C SER A 129 -2.71 -4.77 -14.23
N ASN A 130 -2.33 -5.04 -12.98
CA ASN A 130 -2.00 -6.39 -12.53
C ASN A 130 -3.21 -7.33 -12.64
N SER A 131 -4.38 -6.89 -12.18
CA SER A 131 -5.63 -7.66 -12.27
C SER A 131 -6.07 -7.88 -13.72
N THR A 132 -5.97 -6.83 -14.55
CA THR A 132 -6.27 -6.90 -16.00
C THR A 132 -5.34 -7.89 -16.71
N GLY A 133 -4.05 -7.88 -16.40
CA GLY A 133 -3.10 -8.88 -16.89
C GLY A 133 -3.47 -10.30 -16.47
N GLY A 134 -3.86 -10.46 -15.23
CA GLY A 134 -4.32 -11.74 -14.68
C GLY A 134 -5.55 -12.29 -15.40
N ILE A 135 -6.60 -11.47 -15.60
CA ILE A 135 -7.81 -11.91 -16.29
C ILE A 135 -7.57 -12.20 -17.77
N LYS A 136 -6.72 -11.41 -18.46
CA LYS A 136 -6.34 -11.70 -19.86
C LYS A 136 -5.65 -13.06 -19.96
N SER A 137 -4.71 -13.36 -19.08
CA SER A 137 -4.02 -14.65 -19.04
C SER A 137 -4.99 -15.80 -18.73
N ALA A 138 -5.90 -15.60 -17.79
CA ALA A 138 -6.93 -16.58 -17.45
C ALA A 138 -7.89 -16.82 -18.64
N ALA A 139 -8.35 -15.77 -19.30
CA ALA A 139 -9.23 -15.89 -20.46
C ALA A 139 -8.57 -16.66 -21.60
N MET A 140 -7.31 -16.37 -21.90
CA MET A 140 -6.53 -17.04 -22.95
C MET A 140 -6.31 -18.52 -22.59
N ALA A 141 -5.83 -18.84 -21.40
CA ALA A 141 -5.54 -20.21 -20.98
C ALA A 141 -6.82 -21.05 -20.89
N THR A 142 -7.88 -20.53 -20.27
CA THR A 142 -9.16 -21.22 -20.11
C THR A 142 -9.85 -21.41 -21.46
N GLY A 143 -9.83 -20.38 -22.31
CA GLY A 143 -10.37 -20.47 -23.67
C GLY A 143 -9.67 -21.55 -24.51
N ALA A 144 -8.33 -21.57 -24.49
CA ALA A 144 -7.56 -22.60 -25.19
C ALA A 144 -7.85 -24.01 -24.63
N TYR A 145 -7.83 -24.15 -23.30
CA TYR A 145 -8.13 -25.45 -22.67
C TYR A 145 -9.53 -25.96 -22.98
N SER A 146 -10.54 -25.10 -22.95
CA SER A 146 -11.93 -25.48 -23.24
C SER A 146 -12.16 -25.97 -24.68
N ARG A 147 -11.29 -25.58 -25.60
CA ARG A 147 -11.31 -26.07 -27.00
C ARG A 147 -10.63 -27.43 -27.18
N ILE A 148 -9.65 -27.74 -26.33
CA ILE A 148 -8.87 -28.98 -26.43
C ILE A 148 -9.48 -30.10 -25.56
N ARG A 149 -9.87 -29.77 -24.33
CA ARG A 149 -10.47 -30.74 -23.39
C ARG A 149 -11.80 -31.23 -23.92
N ARG A 150 -11.96 -32.53 -24.02
CA ARG A 150 -13.19 -33.18 -24.52
C ARG A 150 -13.88 -33.97 -23.40
N GLN A 151 -15.18 -33.85 -23.35
CA GLN A 151 -16.09 -34.69 -22.60
C GLN A 151 -17.31 -35.00 -23.48
N PHE A 152 -17.92 -36.15 -23.30
CA PHE A 152 -19.06 -36.59 -24.11
C PHE A 152 -18.83 -36.43 -25.64
N LYS A 153 -17.61 -36.72 -26.07
CA LYS A 153 -17.17 -36.67 -27.50
C LYS A 153 -17.08 -35.25 -28.11
N GLN A 154 -17.25 -34.20 -27.33
CA GLN A 154 -17.15 -32.78 -27.79
C GLN A 154 -16.21 -31.97 -26.91
N PRO A 155 -15.66 -30.84 -27.42
CA PRO A 155 -14.94 -29.88 -26.61
C PRO A 155 -15.84 -29.35 -25.47
N ILE A 156 -15.29 -29.19 -24.26
CA ILE A 156 -16.09 -28.70 -23.13
C ILE A 156 -16.58 -27.25 -23.30
N GLY A 157 -15.90 -26.47 -24.15
CA GLY A 157 -16.30 -25.09 -24.49
C GLY A 157 -17.64 -24.97 -25.24
N HIS A 158 -18.20 -26.08 -25.72
CA HIS A 158 -19.55 -26.13 -26.32
C HIS A 158 -20.65 -26.54 -25.33
N MET A 159 -20.31 -26.62 -24.05
CA MET A 159 -21.27 -26.91 -22.98
C MET A 159 -21.76 -25.60 -22.37
N GLU A 160 -23.07 -25.37 -22.30
CA GLU A 160 -23.69 -24.14 -21.77
C GLU A 160 -23.11 -23.72 -20.39
N GLY A 161 -22.93 -24.69 -19.50
CA GLY A 161 -22.32 -24.47 -18.17
C GLY A 161 -20.86 -24.02 -18.21
N VAL A 162 -20.18 -24.12 -19.36
CA VAL A 162 -18.80 -23.64 -19.59
C VAL A 162 -18.80 -22.34 -20.40
N GLU A 163 -19.72 -22.20 -21.36
CA GLU A 163 -19.84 -21.01 -22.20
C GLU A 163 -20.14 -19.75 -21.37
N GLU A 164 -21.04 -19.82 -20.40
CA GLU A 164 -21.40 -18.69 -19.55
C GLU A 164 -20.20 -18.12 -18.77
N PRO A 165 -19.42 -18.91 -17.99
CA PRO A 165 -18.19 -18.43 -17.36
C PRO A 165 -17.16 -17.88 -18.35
N LEU A 166 -17.00 -18.50 -19.52
CA LEU A 166 -16.09 -18.02 -20.55
C LEU A 166 -16.52 -16.66 -21.12
N ALA A 167 -17.82 -16.46 -21.36
CA ALA A 167 -18.36 -15.18 -21.81
C ALA A 167 -18.15 -14.08 -20.77
N ARG A 168 -18.41 -14.36 -19.48
CA ARG A 168 -18.13 -13.41 -18.40
C ARG A 168 -16.65 -13.08 -18.28
N LEU A 169 -15.79 -14.09 -18.40
CA LEU A 169 -14.34 -13.91 -18.31
C LEU A 169 -13.83 -13.02 -19.47
N GLY A 170 -14.27 -13.29 -20.70
CA GLY A 170 -13.92 -12.47 -21.87
C GLY A 170 -14.47 -11.05 -21.79
N GLY A 171 -15.74 -10.90 -21.40
CA GLY A 171 -16.37 -9.60 -21.23
C GLY A 171 -15.70 -8.75 -20.14
N ASN A 172 -15.40 -9.33 -18.99
CA ASN A 172 -14.70 -8.65 -17.92
C ASN A 172 -13.27 -8.27 -18.34
N ALA A 173 -12.54 -9.14 -19.04
CA ALA A 173 -11.21 -8.81 -19.54
C ALA A 173 -11.23 -7.58 -20.45
N TYR A 174 -12.23 -7.46 -21.32
CA TYR A 174 -12.40 -6.31 -22.21
C TYR A 174 -12.71 -5.02 -21.40
N VAL A 175 -13.68 -5.09 -20.49
CA VAL A 175 -14.11 -3.92 -19.69
C VAL A 175 -12.98 -3.44 -18.77
N MET A 176 -12.27 -4.36 -18.12
CA MET A 176 -11.14 -4.03 -17.24
C MET A 176 -10.00 -3.37 -18.03
N ASP A 177 -9.70 -3.86 -19.21
CA ASP A 177 -8.68 -3.29 -20.09
C ASP A 177 -9.06 -1.87 -20.52
N ALA A 178 -10.28 -1.68 -20.97
CA ALA A 178 -10.78 -0.37 -21.37
C ALA A 178 -10.76 0.64 -20.22
N ALA A 179 -11.22 0.24 -19.03
CA ALA A 179 -11.23 1.09 -17.83
C ALA A 179 -9.81 1.47 -17.39
N SER A 180 -8.88 0.51 -17.41
CA SER A 180 -7.47 0.75 -17.07
C SER A 180 -6.83 1.73 -18.04
N ASN A 181 -7.02 1.53 -19.36
CA ASN A 181 -6.47 2.40 -20.39
C ASN A 181 -7.05 3.82 -20.31
N LEU A 182 -8.36 3.97 -20.06
CA LEU A 182 -9.00 5.27 -19.88
C LEU A 182 -8.41 6.02 -18.67
N THR A 183 -8.18 5.30 -17.57
CA THR A 183 -7.61 5.89 -16.34
C THR A 183 -6.19 6.38 -16.58
N VAL A 184 -5.36 5.57 -17.24
CA VAL A 184 -3.96 5.93 -17.57
C VAL A 184 -3.93 7.13 -18.53
N ALA A 185 -4.76 7.12 -19.57
CA ALA A 185 -4.86 8.25 -20.50
C ALA A 185 -5.26 9.56 -19.81
N GLY A 186 -6.18 9.50 -18.84
CA GLY A 186 -6.54 10.67 -18.04
C GLY A 186 -5.36 11.20 -17.23
N ILE A 187 -4.56 10.33 -16.64
CA ILE A 187 -3.35 10.70 -15.88
C ILE A 187 -2.31 11.34 -16.81
N ASP A 188 -2.10 10.78 -18.00
CA ASP A 188 -1.17 11.34 -19.00
C ASP A 188 -1.58 12.74 -19.46
N LEU A 189 -2.88 13.04 -19.43
CA LEU A 189 -3.42 14.39 -19.69
C LEU A 189 -3.36 15.33 -18.49
N GLY A 190 -2.77 14.90 -17.37
CA GLY A 190 -2.61 15.70 -16.16
C GLY A 190 -3.77 15.67 -15.18
N GLU A 191 -4.79 14.82 -15.44
CA GLU A 191 -5.92 14.66 -14.54
C GLU A 191 -5.51 13.92 -13.24
N LYS A 192 -6.25 14.18 -12.17
CA LYS A 192 -6.08 13.51 -10.87
C LYS A 192 -7.33 12.66 -10.54
N PRO A 193 -7.48 11.48 -11.13
CA PRO A 193 -8.73 10.71 -11.14
C PRO A 193 -8.95 9.97 -9.81
N SER A 194 -9.22 10.68 -8.70
CA SER A 194 -9.42 10.10 -7.37
C SER A 194 -10.63 9.16 -7.32
N VAL A 195 -11.78 9.59 -7.90
CA VAL A 195 -13.00 8.77 -7.96
C VAL A 195 -12.83 7.60 -8.92
N ILE A 196 -12.32 7.87 -10.13
CA ILE A 196 -12.10 6.82 -11.15
C ILE A 196 -11.13 5.76 -10.61
N SER A 197 -10.06 6.14 -9.92
CA SER A 197 -9.11 5.20 -9.32
C SER A 197 -9.77 4.24 -8.31
N ALA A 198 -10.76 4.73 -7.56
CA ALA A 198 -11.52 3.89 -6.64
C ALA A 198 -12.47 2.93 -7.37
N ILE A 199 -13.14 3.41 -8.43
CA ILE A 199 -14.04 2.60 -9.27
C ILE A 199 -13.23 1.48 -9.95
N VAL A 200 -12.13 1.82 -10.59
CA VAL A 200 -11.30 0.84 -11.30
C VAL A 200 -10.72 -0.19 -10.34
N LYS A 201 -10.25 0.25 -9.16
CA LYS A 201 -9.80 -0.68 -8.12
C LYS A 201 -10.89 -1.67 -7.67
N TYR A 202 -12.13 -1.23 -7.62
CA TYR A 202 -13.25 -2.08 -7.21
C TYR A 202 -13.60 -3.12 -8.30
N HIS A 203 -13.60 -2.70 -9.56
CA HIS A 203 -14.01 -3.55 -10.68
C HIS A 203 -12.89 -4.43 -11.25
N CYS A 204 -11.63 -4.09 -10.99
CA CYS A 204 -10.46 -4.89 -11.34
C CYS A 204 -9.90 -5.64 -10.16
#